data_62c587bdd53e73787ad69a7770d22c7f
#
_entry.id   62c587bdd53e73787ad69a7770d22c7f
#
_cell.length_a   1.000
_cell.length_b   1.000
_cell.length_c   1.000
_cell.angle_alpha   90.00
_cell.angle_beta   90.00
_cell.angle_gamma   90.00
#
_symmetry.space_group_name_H-M   'P 1'
#
loop_
_entity.id
_entity.type
_entity.pdbx_description
1 polymer ?
#
loop_
_entity_poly.entity_id
_entity_poly.type
_entity_poly.pdbx_seq_one_letter_code
_entity_poly.pdbx_strand_id
1 'polypeptide(L)'
;LSNVTWDNKVSLNNNGFVLNFVSKINEMSIPTPENYSKQEVSRIVESVEAKETVESDIQPNIVVIMSEAFWEFEKILPNYKGETYYPTVSEYKKGNIVSPTYGGGTSNVEFEALTGYSNKLLPEGSVPYQQFMSPYVPALPNLLKEYGYETSALHTYHKYFWNRVVAYPALGFDKFIGLEDLELPAYHGSFVDDRVVNDLVLNQLKVGTQPQFVFAVTM
;
A
#
# COMPACT_ATOMS: atom_id res chain seq x y z
N LEU A 1 -15.78 24.89 -2.89
CA LEU A 1 -14.93 24.04 -3.73
C LEU A 1 -15.39 22.61 -3.56
N SER A 2 -15.79 21.94 -4.66
CA SER A 2 -16.03 20.50 -4.60
C SER A 2 -14.67 19.79 -4.72
N ASN A 3 -14.07 19.41 -3.60
CA ASN A 3 -12.84 18.65 -3.58
C ASN A 3 -13.12 17.20 -3.97
N VAL A 4 -13.15 16.92 -5.27
CA VAL A 4 -13.08 15.54 -5.77
C VAL A 4 -11.63 15.31 -6.17
N THR A 5 -10.80 14.95 -5.19
CA THR A 5 -9.35 14.84 -5.33
C THR A 5 -8.90 13.60 -6.11
N TRP A 6 -9.72 12.55 -6.14
CA TRP A 6 -9.41 11.29 -6.79
C TRP A 6 -9.79 11.23 -8.28
N ASP A 7 -10.67 12.13 -8.76
CA ASP A 7 -11.04 12.23 -10.17
C ASP A 7 -10.74 13.63 -10.72
N ASN A 8 -9.58 13.76 -11.38
CA ASN A 8 -9.14 15.02 -11.98
C ASN A 8 -10.10 15.57 -13.04
N LYS A 9 -10.82 14.72 -13.77
CA LYS A 9 -11.77 15.14 -14.79
C LYS A 9 -13.02 15.76 -14.15
N VAL A 10 -13.54 15.13 -13.11
CA VAL A 10 -14.66 15.67 -12.32
C VAL A 10 -14.27 16.97 -11.64
N SER A 11 -13.10 17.03 -11.03
CA SER A 11 -12.57 18.24 -10.39
C SER A 11 -12.41 19.39 -11.39
N LEU A 12 -11.87 19.11 -12.59
CA LEU A 12 -11.70 20.08 -13.66
C LEU A 12 -13.05 20.61 -14.17
N ASN A 13 -14.02 19.71 -14.35
CA ASN A 13 -15.36 20.10 -14.82
C ASN A 13 -16.10 20.97 -13.80
N ASN A 14 -15.97 20.69 -12.51
CA ASN A 14 -16.67 21.41 -11.44
C ASN A 14 -16.03 22.74 -11.10
N ASN A 15 -14.71 22.82 -11.12
CA ASN A 15 -13.96 24.00 -10.66
C ASN A 15 -13.41 24.86 -11.82
N GLY A 16 -13.39 24.33 -13.04
CA GLY A 16 -12.69 24.93 -14.17
C GLY A 16 -11.16 24.82 -14.07
N PHE A 17 -10.47 25.12 -15.17
CA PHE A 17 -9.03 24.90 -15.27
C PHE A 17 -8.22 25.72 -14.26
N VAL A 18 -8.47 27.02 -14.17
CA VAL A 18 -7.66 27.94 -13.35
C VAL A 18 -7.75 27.57 -11.87
N LEU A 19 -8.96 27.37 -11.35
CA LEU A 19 -9.17 27.07 -9.95
C LEU A 19 -8.65 25.67 -9.58
N ASN A 20 -8.85 24.69 -10.46
CA ASN A 20 -8.29 23.35 -10.30
C ASN A 20 -6.75 23.37 -10.32
N PHE A 21 -6.14 24.16 -11.20
CA PHE A 21 -4.69 24.31 -11.27
C PHE A 21 -4.11 24.96 -9.98
N VAL A 22 -4.72 26.05 -9.51
CA VAL A 22 -4.27 26.72 -8.29
C VAL A 22 -4.43 25.82 -7.06
N SER A 23 -5.53 25.06 -6.94
CA SER A 23 -5.70 24.12 -5.83
C SER A 23 -4.65 23.01 -5.86
N LYS A 24 -4.28 22.52 -7.04
CA LYS A 24 -3.24 21.49 -7.19
C LYS A 24 -1.84 21.99 -6.83
N ILE A 25 -1.50 23.23 -7.10
CA ILE A 25 -0.21 23.80 -6.69
C ILE A 25 -0.07 23.77 -5.16
N ASN A 26 -1.13 24.13 -4.43
CA ASN A 26 -1.11 24.11 -2.96
C ASN A 26 -1.00 22.70 -2.39
N GLU A 27 -1.51 21.69 -3.10
CA GLU A 27 -1.42 20.28 -2.72
C GLU A 27 -0.02 19.68 -3.01
N MET A 28 0.83 20.34 -3.79
CA MET A 28 2.14 19.81 -4.19
C MET A 28 3.26 20.09 -3.17
N SER A 29 3.03 20.93 -2.18
CA SER A 29 4.07 21.28 -1.20
C SER A 29 3.75 20.70 0.17
N ILE A 30 4.67 19.89 0.69
CA ILE A 30 4.64 19.46 2.09
C ILE A 30 5.14 20.63 2.93
N PRO A 31 4.36 21.12 3.90
CA PRO A 31 4.81 22.21 4.75
C PRO A 31 6.04 21.77 5.56
N THR A 32 7.10 22.58 5.53
CA THR A 32 8.28 22.30 6.34
C THR A 32 7.93 22.53 7.82
N PRO A 33 8.19 21.54 8.70
CA PRO A 33 7.96 21.68 10.12
C PRO A 33 8.75 22.85 10.72
N GLU A 34 8.19 23.51 11.75
CA GLU A 34 8.94 24.47 12.54
C GLU A 34 10.19 23.79 13.13
N ASN A 35 11.32 24.50 13.13
CA ASN A 35 12.63 24.00 13.59
C ASN A 35 13.24 22.85 12.75
N TYR A 36 12.73 22.59 11.54
CA TYR A 36 13.35 21.59 10.67
C TYR A 36 14.80 21.98 10.34
N SER A 37 15.74 21.17 10.83
CA SER A 37 17.17 21.34 10.62
C SER A 37 17.88 19.99 10.69
N LYS A 38 19.07 19.91 10.09
CA LYS A 38 19.89 18.71 10.16
C LYS A 38 20.21 18.31 11.61
N GLN A 39 20.47 19.31 12.48
CA GLN A 39 20.75 19.08 13.89
C GLN A 39 19.55 18.47 14.60
N GLU A 40 18.35 19.01 14.36
CA GLU A 40 17.13 18.49 15.01
C GLU A 40 16.81 17.06 14.52
N VAL A 41 16.97 16.77 13.23
CA VAL A 41 16.82 15.41 12.70
C VAL A 41 17.83 14.46 13.35
N SER A 42 19.13 14.85 13.44
CA SER A 42 20.14 14.02 14.11
C SER A 42 19.79 13.77 15.57
N ARG A 43 19.36 14.79 16.31
CA ARG A 43 18.93 14.67 17.71
C ARG A 43 17.76 13.68 17.88
N ILE A 44 16.78 13.72 16.97
CA ILE A 44 15.66 12.77 17.00
C ILE A 44 16.15 11.35 16.76
N VAL A 45 17.00 11.14 15.73
CA VAL A 45 17.55 9.82 15.40
C VAL A 45 18.36 9.25 16.57
N GLU A 46 19.20 10.07 17.21
CA GLU A 46 19.99 9.67 18.38
C GLU A 46 19.12 9.36 19.61
N SER A 47 17.93 9.96 19.70
CA SER A 47 16.99 9.69 20.80
C SER A 47 16.19 8.41 20.63
N VAL A 48 16.20 7.81 19.42
CA VAL A 48 15.54 6.52 19.17
C VAL A 48 16.42 5.42 19.71
N GLU A 49 15.97 4.76 20.78
CA GLU A 49 16.65 3.58 21.29
C GLU A 49 16.70 2.49 20.23
N ALA A 50 17.90 2.03 19.90
CA ALA A 50 18.06 0.87 19.06
C ALA A 50 17.43 -0.34 19.78
N LYS A 51 16.37 -0.89 19.19
CA LYS A 51 15.87 -2.19 19.69
C LYS A 51 16.96 -3.22 19.49
N GLU A 52 17.17 -4.04 20.52
CA GLU A 52 18.06 -5.20 20.39
C GLU A 52 17.61 -6.03 19.18
N THR A 53 18.50 -6.19 18.22
CA THR A 53 18.28 -7.10 17.10
C THR A 53 18.46 -8.51 17.61
N VAL A 54 17.38 -9.29 17.60
CA VAL A 54 17.49 -10.73 17.81
C VAL A 54 18.07 -11.32 16.53
N GLU A 55 19.32 -11.73 16.58
CA GLU A 55 19.90 -12.52 15.48
C GLU A 55 19.13 -13.83 15.36
N SER A 56 18.58 -14.08 14.19
CA SER A 56 17.89 -15.32 13.88
C SER A 56 18.51 -15.90 12.60
N ASP A 57 18.93 -17.14 12.69
CA ASP A 57 19.40 -17.90 11.52
C ASP A 57 18.26 -18.27 10.55
N ILE A 58 17.02 -18.03 10.95
CA ILE A 58 15.83 -18.35 10.16
C ILE A 58 15.31 -17.07 9.50
N GLN A 59 15.31 -17.06 8.17
CA GLN A 59 14.68 -16.03 7.36
C GLN A 59 13.41 -16.61 6.70
N PRO A 60 12.24 -16.46 7.33
CA PRO A 60 10.99 -16.99 6.78
C PRO A 60 10.55 -16.21 5.56
N ASN A 61 9.80 -16.84 4.65
CA ASN A 61 9.04 -16.08 3.66
C ASN A 61 8.02 -15.18 4.35
N ILE A 62 7.89 -13.95 3.86
CA ILE A 62 6.96 -12.95 4.39
C ILE A 62 5.90 -12.67 3.32
N VAL A 63 4.64 -12.92 3.64
CA VAL A 63 3.51 -12.63 2.76
C VAL A 63 2.60 -11.62 3.45
N VAL A 64 2.36 -10.50 2.79
CA VAL A 64 1.39 -9.49 3.22
C VAL A 64 0.28 -9.43 2.19
N ILE A 65 -0.95 -9.70 2.61
CA ILE A 65 -2.12 -9.61 1.74
C ILE A 65 -2.99 -8.46 2.23
N MET A 66 -3.16 -7.46 1.39
CA MET A 66 -4.13 -6.41 1.57
C MET A 66 -5.42 -6.82 0.87
N SER A 67 -6.39 -7.29 1.64
CA SER A 67 -7.72 -7.64 1.14
C SER A 67 -8.57 -6.38 1.13
N GLU A 68 -8.70 -5.71 -0.03
CA GLU A 68 -9.24 -4.36 -0.14
C GLU A 68 -10.73 -4.28 0.22
N ALA A 69 -11.51 -5.23 -0.23
CA ALA A 69 -12.97 -5.26 -0.02
C ALA A 69 -13.40 -6.23 1.09
N PHE A 70 -12.51 -6.50 2.05
CA PHE A 70 -12.80 -7.42 3.15
C PHE A 70 -13.71 -6.78 4.20
N TRP A 71 -14.88 -7.39 4.45
CA TRP A 71 -15.84 -6.94 5.43
C TRP A 71 -16.27 -8.06 6.38
N GLU A 72 -16.28 -7.78 7.68
CA GLU A 72 -16.93 -8.63 8.67
C GLU A 72 -18.43 -8.27 8.71
N PHE A 73 -19.27 -9.00 7.97
CA PHE A 73 -20.72 -8.72 7.86
C PHE A 73 -21.43 -8.64 9.21
N GLU A 74 -21.01 -9.43 10.18
CA GLU A 74 -21.56 -9.46 11.54
C GLU A 74 -21.38 -8.12 12.26
N LYS A 75 -20.31 -7.38 11.96
CA LYS A 75 -20.07 -6.04 12.54
C LYS A 75 -20.88 -4.93 11.87
N ILE A 76 -21.27 -5.14 10.61
CA ILE A 76 -21.95 -4.12 9.80
C ILE A 76 -23.46 -4.31 9.86
N LEU A 77 -23.91 -5.56 9.87
CA LEU A 77 -25.33 -5.95 9.87
C LEU A 77 -25.69 -6.60 11.21
N PRO A 78 -26.22 -5.83 12.18
CA PRO A 78 -26.50 -6.32 13.54
C PRO A 78 -27.43 -7.54 13.62
N ASN A 79 -28.22 -7.80 12.56
CA ASN A 79 -29.13 -8.93 12.46
C ASN A 79 -28.68 -10.01 11.46
N TYR A 80 -27.43 -9.98 11.03
CA TYR A 80 -26.89 -10.99 10.13
C TYR A 80 -26.86 -12.35 10.82
N LYS A 81 -27.56 -13.31 10.23
CA LYS A 81 -27.67 -14.71 10.72
C LYS A 81 -27.00 -15.69 9.76
N GLY A 82 -26.14 -15.19 8.87
CA GLY A 82 -25.39 -16.03 7.96
C GLY A 82 -24.27 -16.79 8.66
N GLU A 83 -23.66 -17.74 7.94
CA GLU A 83 -22.46 -18.42 8.41
C GLU A 83 -21.29 -17.45 8.54
N THR A 84 -20.45 -17.64 9.57
CA THR A 84 -19.18 -16.91 9.70
C THR A 84 -18.30 -17.23 8.50
N TYR A 85 -18.10 -16.25 7.64
CA TYR A 85 -17.43 -16.44 6.34
C TYR A 85 -15.94 -16.74 6.48
N TYR A 86 -15.35 -16.62 7.68
CA TYR A 86 -13.89 -16.69 7.90
C TYR A 86 -13.53 -17.61 9.07
N PRO A 87 -13.89 -18.89 9.05
CA PRO A 87 -13.58 -19.80 10.16
C PRO A 87 -12.07 -19.91 10.38
N THR A 88 -11.28 -19.91 9.28
CA THR A 88 -9.82 -20.07 9.34
C THR A 88 -9.14 -18.83 9.96
N VAL A 89 -9.56 -17.61 9.64
CA VAL A 89 -8.98 -16.38 10.19
C VAL A 89 -9.29 -16.21 11.68
N SER A 90 -10.38 -16.83 12.19
CA SER A 90 -10.74 -16.74 13.60
C SER A 90 -9.74 -17.44 14.54
N GLU A 91 -8.96 -18.38 14.04
CA GLU A 91 -7.98 -19.14 14.77
C GLU A 91 -6.64 -18.40 14.93
N TYR A 92 -6.40 -17.34 14.13
CA TYR A 92 -5.16 -16.57 14.14
C TYR A 92 -5.24 -15.34 15.05
N LYS A 93 -4.06 -14.80 15.35
CA LYS A 93 -3.92 -13.58 16.15
C LYS A 93 -4.57 -12.41 15.45
N LYS A 94 -5.51 -11.73 16.12
CA LYS A 94 -6.23 -10.58 15.60
C LYS A 94 -5.78 -9.29 16.25
N GLY A 95 -5.84 -8.20 15.50
CA GLY A 95 -5.61 -6.85 15.99
C GLY A 95 -6.34 -5.84 15.10
N ASN A 96 -6.47 -4.62 15.59
CA ASN A 96 -6.99 -3.50 14.82
C ASN A 96 -5.85 -2.52 14.52
N ILE A 97 -5.83 -2.00 13.31
CA ILE A 97 -4.98 -0.88 12.91
C ILE A 97 -5.89 0.30 12.55
N VAL A 98 -5.38 1.51 12.70
CA VAL A 98 -6.07 2.73 12.31
C VAL A 98 -5.37 3.30 11.09
N SER A 99 -6.12 3.50 10.02
CA SER A 99 -5.67 4.24 8.84
C SER A 99 -6.40 5.57 8.77
N PRO A 100 -5.73 6.68 8.46
CA PRO A 100 -6.38 7.98 8.26
C PRO A 100 -7.12 8.06 6.91
N THR A 101 -6.98 7.03 6.07
CA THR A 101 -7.59 6.97 4.74
C THR A 101 -8.93 6.26 4.79
N TYR A 102 -9.93 6.82 4.10
CA TYR A 102 -11.26 6.24 3.93
C TYR A 102 -11.79 6.51 2.51
N GLY A 103 -12.79 5.74 2.09
CA GLY A 103 -13.51 6.02 0.84
C GLY A 103 -12.71 5.72 -0.44
N GLY A 104 -11.96 4.63 -0.49
CA GLY A 104 -11.34 4.12 -1.72
C GLY A 104 -9.93 4.64 -2.00
N GLY A 105 -9.20 5.05 -0.99
CA GLY A 105 -7.79 5.47 -1.10
C GLY A 105 -6.80 4.33 -0.88
N THR A 106 -6.93 3.20 -1.58
CA THR A 106 -6.13 1.98 -1.38
C THR A 106 -4.62 2.24 -1.41
N SER A 107 -4.15 2.99 -2.40
CA SER A 107 -2.73 3.34 -2.54
C SER A 107 -2.16 4.12 -1.36
N ASN A 108 -3.00 4.89 -0.66
CA ASN A 108 -2.60 5.62 0.53
C ASN A 108 -2.37 4.67 1.72
N VAL A 109 -3.20 3.64 1.84
CA VAL A 109 -3.04 2.60 2.88
C VAL A 109 -1.82 1.73 2.56
N GLU A 110 -1.60 1.38 1.30
CA GLU A 110 -0.38 0.68 0.85
C GLU A 110 0.88 1.48 1.20
N PHE A 111 0.86 2.78 0.91
CA PHE A 111 1.98 3.67 1.22
C PHE A 111 2.31 3.67 2.72
N GLU A 112 1.30 3.78 3.59
CA GLU A 112 1.51 3.71 5.04
C GLU A 112 2.05 2.35 5.49
N ALA A 113 1.47 1.27 4.98
CA ALA A 113 1.89 -0.09 5.33
C ALA A 113 3.32 -0.41 4.91
N LEU A 114 3.75 0.08 3.74
CA LEU A 114 5.06 -0.22 3.18
C LEU A 114 6.17 0.72 3.67
N THR A 115 5.84 1.98 3.98
CA THR A 115 6.84 2.99 4.37
C THR A 115 6.87 3.27 5.87
N GLY A 116 5.78 3.01 6.58
CA GLY A 116 5.58 3.46 7.96
C GLY A 116 5.31 4.97 8.09
N TYR A 117 5.25 5.72 6.99
CA TYR A 117 4.90 7.14 7.01
C TYR A 117 3.39 7.31 7.05
N SER A 118 2.91 8.28 7.81
CA SER A 118 1.48 8.56 7.90
C SER A 118 1.02 9.61 6.88
N ASN A 119 -0.03 9.28 6.12
CA ASN A 119 -0.70 10.22 5.22
C ASN A 119 -1.28 11.45 5.97
N LYS A 120 -1.50 11.33 7.27
CA LYS A 120 -1.96 12.45 8.12
C LYS A 120 -0.98 13.63 8.11
N LEU A 121 0.29 13.39 7.82
CA LEU A 121 1.34 14.42 7.74
C LEU A 121 1.44 15.08 6.36
N LEU A 122 0.68 14.60 5.39
CA LEU A 122 0.62 15.13 4.05
C LEU A 122 -0.56 16.11 3.90
N PRO A 123 -0.53 17.00 2.90
CA PRO A 123 -1.67 17.86 2.60
C PRO A 123 -2.95 17.04 2.37
N GLU A 124 -4.09 17.59 2.78
CA GLU A 124 -5.38 16.91 2.63
C GLU A 124 -5.65 16.55 1.17
N GLY A 125 -6.10 15.33 0.93
CA GLY A 125 -6.35 14.83 -0.42
C GLY A 125 -5.12 14.37 -1.19
N SER A 126 -3.95 14.33 -0.55
CA SER A 126 -2.74 13.80 -1.17
C SER A 126 -2.88 12.33 -1.55
N VAL A 127 -2.28 11.99 -2.70
CA VAL A 127 -2.08 10.62 -3.16
C VAL A 127 -0.58 10.40 -3.34
N PRO A 128 0.14 9.86 -2.34
CA PRO A 128 1.60 9.77 -2.34
C PRO A 128 2.18 9.14 -3.61
N TYR A 129 1.57 8.07 -4.11
CA TYR A 129 1.99 7.39 -5.33
C TYR A 129 1.95 8.26 -6.59
N GLN A 130 1.15 9.33 -6.59
CA GLN A 130 1.03 10.24 -7.72
C GLN A 130 1.85 11.52 -7.55
N GLN A 131 2.11 11.94 -6.32
CA GLN A 131 2.63 13.28 -6.01
C GLN A 131 4.02 13.29 -5.38
N PHE A 132 4.36 12.26 -4.58
CA PHE A 132 5.55 12.29 -3.72
C PHE A 132 6.52 11.13 -3.97
N MET A 133 6.37 10.38 -5.06
CA MET A 133 7.34 9.33 -5.40
C MET A 133 8.61 9.96 -5.97
N SER A 134 9.71 9.81 -5.25
CA SER A 134 11.06 9.99 -5.75
C SER A 134 11.59 8.66 -6.30
N PRO A 135 12.71 8.63 -7.04
CA PRO A 135 13.29 7.37 -7.52
C PRO A 135 13.61 6.36 -6.43
N TYR A 136 13.74 6.81 -5.19
CA TYR A 136 13.95 5.98 -4.00
C TYR A 136 13.11 6.54 -2.84
N VAL A 137 12.29 5.68 -2.26
CA VAL A 137 11.52 5.96 -1.06
C VAL A 137 11.83 4.86 -0.05
N PRO A 138 12.37 5.19 1.15
CA PRO A 138 12.61 4.18 2.19
C PRO A 138 11.33 3.41 2.51
N ALA A 139 11.36 2.11 2.34
CA ALA A 139 10.20 1.25 2.51
C ALA A 139 10.62 -0.17 2.91
N LEU A 140 9.66 -0.95 3.38
CA LEU A 140 9.87 -2.32 3.82
C LEU A 140 10.55 -3.20 2.76
N PRO A 141 10.20 -3.14 1.45
CA PRO A 141 10.92 -3.91 0.44
C PRO A 141 12.42 -3.56 0.38
N ASN A 142 12.78 -2.26 0.43
CA ASN A 142 14.17 -1.84 0.44
C ASN A 142 14.94 -2.44 1.64
N LEU A 143 14.34 -2.35 2.83
CA LEU A 143 14.92 -2.88 4.05
C LEU A 143 15.12 -4.40 3.96
N LEU A 144 14.12 -5.14 3.51
CA LEU A 144 14.20 -6.60 3.43
C LEU A 144 15.23 -7.07 2.40
N LYS A 145 15.47 -6.31 1.35
CA LYS A 145 16.55 -6.59 0.38
C LYS A 145 17.94 -6.54 1.03
N GLU A 146 18.17 -5.67 2.00
CA GLU A 146 19.42 -5.64 2.77
C GLU A 146 19.65 -6.95 3.55
N TYR A 147 18.56 -7.67 3.86
CA TYR A 147 18.58 -8.99 4.48
C TYR A 147 18.50 -10.15 3.49
N GLY A 148 18.67 -9.89 2.19
CA GLY A 148 18.72 -10.93 1.15
C GLY A 148 17.37 -11.43 0.63
N TYR A 149 16.27 -10.72 0.92
CA TYR A 149 14.96 -11.06 0.37
C TYR A 149 14.83 -10.67 -1.10
N GLU A 150 14.20 -11.52 -1.88
CA GLU A 150 13.59 -11.13 -3.16
C GLU A 150 12.21 -10.55 -2.90
N THR A 151 11.87 -9.44 -3.59
CA THR A 151 10.66 -8.67 -3.28
C THR A 151 9.72 -8.60 -4.47
N SER A 152 8.46 -9.01 -4.28
CA SER A 152 7.44 -9.03 -5.33
C SER A 152 6.16 -8.33 -4.88
N ALA A 153 5.60 -7.48 -5.74
CA ALA A 153 4.27 -6.91 -5.60
C ALA A 153 3.30 -7.56 -6.59
N LEU A 154 2.08 -7.85 -6.14
CA LEU A 154 1.04 -8.50 -6.92
C LEU A 154 -0.26 -7.68 -6.82
N HIS A 155 -0.87 -7.36 -7.97
CA HIS A 155 -2.18 -6.71 -7.99
C HIS A 155 -2.94 -7.09 -9.26
N THR A 156 -4.04 -7.80 -9.13
CA THR A 156 -4.81 -8.34 -10.25
C THR A 156 -5.67 -7.30 -10.99
N TYR A 157 -5.23 -6.06 -10.99
CA TYR A 157 -5.80 -4.96 -11.76
C TYR A 157 -4.72 -4.24 -12.55
N HIS A 158 -5.08 -3.17 -13.28
CA HIS A 158 -4.17 -2.43 -14.15
C HIS A 158 -2.98 -1.84 -13.39
N LYS A 159 -1.76 -2.09 -13.89
CA LYS A 159 -0.52 -1.59 -13.29
C LYS A 159 -0.47 -0.06 -13.15
N TYR A 160 -1.12 0.64 -14.06
CA TYR A 160 -1.17 2.12 -14.04
C TYR A 160 -2.12 2.67 -12.99
N PHE A 161 -3.05 1.86 -12.49
CA PHE A 161 -4.00 2.29 -11.49
C PHE A 161 -3.27 2.71 -10.22
N TRP A 162 -3.58 3.89 -9.73
CA TRP A 162 -2.84 4.54 -8.64
C TRP A 162 -1.34 4.78 -8.93
N ASN A 163 -0.90 4.73 -10.18
CA ASN A 163 0.51 4.93 -10.54
C ASN A 163 1.48 3.89 -9.93
N ARG A 164 1.01 2.68 -9.64
CA ARG A 164 1.82 1.60 -9.03
C ARG A 164 3.03 1.22 -9.87
N VAL A 165 2.93 1.36 -11.19
CA VAL A 165 4.05 1.10 -12.12
C VAL A 165 5.29 1.95 -11.81
N VAL A 166 5.10 3.15 -11.25
CA VAL A 166 6.18 4.04 -10.81
C VAL A 166 6.48 3.85 -9.32
N ALA A 167 5.43 3.70 -8.51
CA ALA A 167 5.55 3.65 -7.06
C ALA A 167 6.26 2.39 -6.56
N TYR A 168 5.90 1.21 -7.04
CA TYR A 168 6.48 -0.03 -6.53
C TYR A 168 7.98 -0.18 -6.76
N PRO A 169 8.54 0.14 -7.94
CA PRO A 169 9.99 0.20 -8.11
C PRO A 169 10.67 1.20 -7.17
N ALA A 170 10.08 2.37 -6.97
CA ALA A 170 10.60 3.39 -6.06
C ALA A 170 10.61 2.94 -4.59
N LEU A 171 9.64 2.11 -4.19
CA LEU A 171 9.55 1.46 -2.88
C LEU A 171 10.48 0.25 -2.72
N GLY A 172 11.15 -0.18 -3.80
CA GLY A 172 12.16 -1.23 -3.77
C GLY A 172 11.69 -2.62 -4.20
N PHE A 173 10.50 -2.78 -4.75
CA PHE A 173 10.11 -4.07 -5.32
C PHE A 173 10.93 -4.42 -6.57
N ASP A 174 11.44 -5.66 -6.61
CA ASP A 174 12.18 -6.18 -7.76
C ASP A 174 11.23 -6.55 -8.90
N LYS A 175 10.01 -6.98 -8.56
CA LYS A 175 9.01 -7.44 -9.51
C LYS A 175 7.64 -6.89 -9.15
N PHE A 176 6.90 -6.48 -10.19
CA PHE A 176 5.48 -6.15 -10.08
C PHE A 176 4.69 -6.93 -11.13
N ILE A 177 3.77 -7.77 -10.66
CA ILE A 177 2.83 -8.52 -11.51
C ILE A 177 1.46 -7.86 -11.41
N GLY A 178 0.96 -7.36 -12.54
CA GLY A 178 -0.36 -6.77 -12.71
C GLY A 178 -1.22 -7.55 -13.67
N LEU A 179 -2.41 -7.03 -13.96
CA LEU A 179 -3.37 -7.64 -14.88
C LEU A 179 -2.76 -7.91 -16.26
N GLU A 180 -1.90 -6.99 -16.73
CA GLU A 180 -1.26 -7.06 -18.05
C GLU A 180 -0.28 -8.24 -18.20
N ASP A 181 0.15 -8.83 -17.11
CA ASP A 181 1.06 -9.98 -17.11
C ASP A 181 0.32 -11.33 -17.01
N LEU A 182 -1.02 -11.31 -16.87
CA LEU A 182 -1.82 -12.51 -16.68
C LEU A 182 -2.37 -13.03 -18.01
N GLU A 183 -2.14 -14.30 -18.27
CA GLU A 183 -2.74 -14.99 -19.41
C GLU A 183 -4.11 -15.57 -19.01
N LEU A 184 -5.19 -15.02 -19.59
CA LEU A 184 -6.57 -15.53 -19.43
C LEU A 184 -6.96 -15.82 -17.96
N PRO A 185 -6.84 -14.84 -17.03
CA PRO A 185 -7.16 -15.10 -15.64
C PRO A 185 -8.65 -15.40 -15.45
N ALA A 186 -8.97 -16.20 -14.45
CA ALA A 186 -10.35 -16.41 -14.03
C ALA A 186 -10.94 -15.13 -13.44
N TYR A 187 -12.20 -14.85 -13.76
CA TYR A 187 -12.94 -13.69 -13.27
C TYR A 187 -14.08 -14.11 -12.34
N HIS A 188 -14.35 -13.29 -11.33
CA HIS A 188 -15.59 -13.28 -10.58
C HIS A 188 -16.26 -11.91 -10.75
N GLY A 189 -17.40 -11.89 -11.46
CA GLY A 189 -18.00 -10.62 -11.88
C GLY A 189 -17.08 -9.80 -12.81
N SER A 190 -16.77 -8.57 -12.42
CA SER A 190 -15.93 -7.65 -13.20
C SER A 190 -14.45 -7.70 -12.82
N PHE A 191 -14.07 -8.44 -11.80
CA PHE A 191 -12.72 -8.48 -11.28
C PHE A 191 -12.11 -9.88 -11.40
N VAL A 192 -10.80 -9.94 -11.42
CA VAL A 192 -10.06 -11.22 -11.39
C VAL A 192 -10.35 -11.90 -10.04
N ASP A 193 -10.61 -13.20 -10.10
CA ASP A 193 -10.91 -14.01 -8.92
C ASP A 193 -9.72 -14.05 -7.95
N ASP A 194 -9.96 -13.93 -6.65
CA ASP A 194 -8.93 -13.95 -5.61
C ASP A 194 -8.13 -15.25 -5.56
N ARG A 195 -8.66 -16.35 -6.11
CA ARG A 195 -7.90 -17.59 -6.29
C ARG A 195 -6.68 -17.39 -7.18
N VAL A 196 -6.75 -16.50 -8.17
CA VAL A 196 -5.60 -16.13 -9.01
C VAL A 196 -4.53 -15.43 -8.18
N VAL A 197 -4.92 -14.54 -7.25
CA VAL A 197 -3.97 -13.92 -6.31
C VAL A 197 -3.26 -14.96 -5.47
N ASN A 198 -3.99 -15.93 -4.92
CA ASN A 198 -3.42 -17.03 -4.14
C ASN A 198 -2.42 -17.84 -4.94
N ASP A 199 -2.76 -18.22 -6.18
CA ASP A 199 -1.87 -18.98 -7.07
C ASP A 199 -0.60 -18.17 -7.41
N LEU A 200 -0.72 -16.87 -7.64
CA LEU A 200 0.42 -15.98 -7.87
C LEU A 200 1.34 -15.92 -6.65
N VAL A 201 0.79 -15.75 -5.44
CA VAL A 201 1.55 -15.77 -4.19
C VAL A 201 2.29 -17.09 -4.04
N LEU A 202 1.59 -18.23 -4.18
CA LEU A 202 2.20 -19.56 -4.08
C LEU A 202 3.30 -19.79 -5.11
N ASN A 203 3.13 -19.25 -6.32
CA ASN A 203 4.15 -19.35 -7.36
C ASN A 203 5.40 -18.51 -7.00
N GLN A 204 5.25 -17.30 -6.46
CA GLN A 204 6.41 -16.54 -6.01
C GLN A 204 7.18 -17.26 -4.89
N LEU A 205 6.47 -17.89 -3.96
CA LEU A 205 7.10 -18.66 -2.86
C LEU A 205 7.85 -19.91 -3.30
N LYS A 206 7.55 -20.44 -4.49
CA LYS A 206 8.21 -21.64 -5.06
C LYS A 206 9.43 -21.29 -5.92
N VAL A 207 9.53 -20.05 -6.37
CA VAL A 207 10.61 -19.61 -7.28
C VAL A 207 11.75 -19.05 -6.45
N GLY A 208 12.92 -19.68 -6.56
CA GLY A 208 14.14 -19.17 -5.92
C GLY A 208 14.54 -19.94 -4.65
N THR A 209 15.78 -19.69 -4.24
CA THR A 209 16.41 -20.25 -3.03
C THR A 209 16.52 -19.21 -1.91
N GLN A 210 16.20 -17.96 -2.20
CA GLN A 210 16.23 -16.84 -1.26
C GLN A 210 14.87 -16.67 -0.59
N PRO A 211 14.84 -16.11 0.62
CA PRO A 211 13.58 -15.76 1.28
C PRO A 211 12.80 -14.75 0.43
N GLN A 212 11.48 -14.93 0.38
CA GLN A 212 10.59 -14.11 -0.44
C GLN A 212 9.80 -13.14 0.43
N PHE A 213 9.73 -11.88 -0.01
CA PHE A 213 8.75 -10.92 0.44
C PHE A 213 7.71 -10.69 -0.65
N VAL A 214 6.48 -11.08 -0.38
CA VAL A 214 5.36 -10.94 -1.33
C VAL A 214 4.31 -10.02 -0.74
N PHE A 215 4.05 -8.91 -1.41
CA PHE A 215 2.97 -7.97 -1.10
C PHE A 215 1.86 -8.11 -2.15
N ALA A 216 0.70 -8.58 -1.76
CA ALA A 216 -0.43 -8.81 -2.65
C ALA A 216 -1.62 -7.92 -2.27
N VAL A 217 -2.23 -7.29 -3.28
CA VAL A 217 -3.44 -6.46 -3.14
C VAL A 217 -4.55 -7.08 -3.97
N THR A 218 -5.67 -7.41 -3.33
CA THR A 218 -6.89 -7.90 -4.02
C THR A 218 -7.73 -6.75 -4.58
N MET A 219 -8.88 -7.08 -5.18
CA MET A 219 -9.87 -6.09 -5.65
C MET A 219 -11.18 -6.23 -4.86
#